data_0d24e05c8f4ee5f70792013c9c6e3c2a
#
_entry.id   0d24e05c8f4ee5f70792013c9c6e3c2a
#
_cell.length_a   1.000
_cell.length_b   1.000
_cell.length_c   1.000
_cell.angle_alpha   90.00
_cell.angle_beta   90.00
_cell.angle_gamma   90.00
#
_symmetry.space_group_name_H-M   'P 1'
#
loop_
_entity.id
_entity.type
_entity.pdbx_description
1 polymer ?
#
loop_
_entity_poly.entity_id
_entity_poly.type
_entity_poly.pdbx_seq_one_letter_code
_entity_poly.pdbx_strand_id
1 'polypeptide(L)'
;VDNNYSKKYLFEATPDIAKQMKALLKDAIQNKNEMVDGIFLTHAHIGHYSGLMYLGKEAANAKNVNVFAMPRMKKYLETNGPWSQLVTNKNISLTQIEKEQSIFLTPNLMATPFLVPHRDEYSETVGYRIKGPNKTALFIPDIDKWNKWDKSIVEEIKKVDYAFLDATFYSGKEINNRDISQIPHPFVIESLEMFKTLDSIERKKVIFITTIKVLYTSTIMCSFFSFICHVS
;
A
#
# COMPACT_ATOMS: atom_id res chain seq x y z
N VAL A 1 -3.66 3.24 -12.48
CA VAL A 1 -3.51 4.06 -13.71
C VAL A 1 -4.84 4.63 -14.11
N ASP A 2 -4.86 5.90 -14.44
CA ASP A 2 -6.02 6.57 -15.07
C ASP A 2 -5.59 7.02 -16.48
N ASN A 3 -5.93 6.22 -17.48
CA ASN A 3 -5.55 6.50 -18.86
C ASN A 3 -6.30 7.70 -19.46
N ASN A 4 -7.51 8.01 -18.99
CA ASN A 4 -8.27 9.17 -19.50
C ASN A 4 -7.59 10.50 -19.17
N TYR A 5 -6.87 10.56 -18.05
CA TYR A 5 -6.14 11.74 -17.57
C TYR A 5 -4.63 11.58 -17.65
N SER A 6 -4.15 10.48 -18.23
CA SER A 6 -2.71 10.17 -18.36
C SER A 6 -1.97 10.19 -17.03
N LYS A 7 -2.60 9.66 -15.97
CA LYS A 7 -2.09 9.66 -14.60
C LYS A 7 -1.82 8.26 -14.07
N LYS A 8 -0.75 8.11 -13.28
CA LYS A 8 -0.39 6.86 -12.63
C LYS A 8 0.15 7.10 -11.22
N TYR A 9 -0.32 6.30 -10.29
CA TYR A 9 0.01 6.40 -8.88
C TYR A 9 0.45 5.04 -8.35
N LEU A 10 1.35 5.06 -7.36
CA LEU A 10 1.72 3.90 -6.55
C LEU A 10 1.14 4.04 -5.15
N PHE A 11 0.72 2.92 -4.60
CA PHE A 11 0.44 2.77 -3.18
C PHE A 11 1.56 1.90 -2.61
N GLU A 12 2.37 2.48 -1.73
CA GLU A 12 3.64 2.03 -1.22
C GLU A 12 4.86 2.41 -2.09
N ALA A 13 6.01 2.57 -1.42
CA ALA A 13 7.32 2.70 -2.03
C ALA A 13 8.22 1.56 -1.53
N THR A 14 7.91 0.34 -1.97
CA THR A 14 8.66 -0.85 -1.57
C THR A 14 10.08 -0.87 -2.15
N PRO A 15 11.00 -1.73 -1.67
CA PRO A 15 12.31 -1.90 -2.28
C PRO A 15 12.29 -2.24 -3.77
N ASP A 16 11.17 -2.82 -4.27
CA ASP A 16 10.98 -3.17 -5.68
C ASP A 16 10.39 -2.03 -6.54
N ILE A 17 10.35 -0.80 -6.04
CA ILE A 17 9.70 0.35 -6.69
C ILE A 17 10.14 0.54 -8.15
N ALA A 18 11.41 0.34 -8.46
CA ALA A 18 11.92 0.47 -9.83
C ALA A 18 11.28 -0.54 -10.79
N LYS A 19 11.06 -1.78 -10.35
CA LYS A 19 10.36 -2.81 -11.13
C LYS A 19 8.87 -2.48 -11.25
N GLN A 20 8.27 -1.99 -10.16
CA GLN A 20 6.85 -1.62 -10.11
C GLN A 20 6.57 -0.45 -11.06
N MET A 21 7.40 0.59 -11.07
CA MET A 21 7.28 1.70 -12.01
C MET A 21 7.39 1.25 -13.48
N LYS A 22 8.34 0.34 -13.80
CA LYS A 22 8.44 -0.23 -15.14
C LYS A 22 7.22 -1.08 -15.52
N ALA A 23 6.68 -1.85 -14.56
CA ALA A 23 5.47 -2.63 -14.80
C ALA A 23 4.27 -1.73 -15.14
N LEU A 24 4.11 -0.60 -14.44
CA LEU A 24 3.06 0.38 -14.71
C LEU A 24 3.08 0.94 -16.14
N LEU A 25 4.24 1.00 -16.78
CA LEU A 25 4.35 1.51 -18.17
C LEU A 25 3.58 0.66 -19.19
N LYS A 26 3.35 -0.62 -18.90
CA LYS A 26 2.57 -1.51 -19.75
C LYS A 26 1.12 -1.05 -19.85
N ASP A 27 0.57 -0.58 -18.73
CA ASP A 27 -0.83 -0.23 -18.57
C ASP A 27 -1.09 1.27 -18.68
N ALA A 28 -0.05 2.09 -18.51
CA ALA A 28 -0.11 3.53 -18.72
C ALA A 28 0.02 3.86 -20.21
N ILE A 29 -1.03 3.61 -20.99
CA ILE A 29 -1.03 3.72 -22.45
C ILE A 29 -0.67 5.16 -22.89
N GLN A 30 -1.24 6.15 -22.24
CA GLN A 30 -1.09 7.57 -22.56
C GLN A 30 0.08 8.26 -21.85
N ASN A 31 0.63 7.66 -20.78
CA ASN A 31 1.72 8.25 -20.01
C ASN A 31 2.93 7.31 -19.98
N LYS A 32 3.83 7.49 -20.91
CA LYS A 32 5.07 6.70 -21.01
C LYS A 32 6.25 7.28 -20.21
N ASN A 33 6.04 8.31 -19.40
CA ASN A 33 7.05 8.77 -18.45
C ASN A 33 7.39 7.63 -17.47
N GLU A 34 8.67 7.44 -17.17
CA GLU A 34 9.09 6.41 -16.20
C GLU A 34 8.66 6.75 -14.77
N MET A 35 8.58 8.04 -14.42
CA MET A 35 8.12 8.48 -13.11
C MET A 35 6.60 8.44 -12.97
N VAL A 36 6.15 8.19 -11.76
CA VAL A 36 4.73 8.26 -11.38
C VAL A 36 4.32 9.68 -11.03
N ASP A 37 3.02 9.97 -11.14
CA ASP A 37 2.44 11.27 -10.75
C ASP A 37 2.31 11.44 -9.24
N GLY A 38 2.34 10.32 -8.50
CA GLY A 38 2.34 10.36 -7.04
C GLY A 38 2.47 8.98 -6.39
N ILE A 39 2.88 9.00 -5.14
CA ILE A 39 3.09 7.82 -4.29
C ILE A 39 2.34 8.04 -2.99
N PHE A 40 1.54 7.08 -2.57
CA PHE A 40 0.82 7.07 -1.30
C PHE A 40 1.53 6.15 -0.32
N LEU A 41 1.92 6.66 0.83
CA LEU A 41 2.58 5.87 1.87
C LEU A 41 1.58 5.45 2.95
N THR A 42 1.72 4.24 3.43
CA THR A 42 0.89 3.73 4.53
C THR A 42 1.51 4.00 5.89
N HIS A 43 2.79 3.69 6.08
CA HIS A 43 3.48 3.84 7.37
C HIS A 43 5.01 3.75 7.24
N ALA A 44 5.71 4.00 8.37
CA ALA A 44 7.18 4.10 8.41
C ALA A 44 7.87 2.76 8.79
N HIS A 45 7.42 1.62 8.27
CA HIS A 45 8.21 0.40 8.28
C HIS A 45 9.02 0.27 6.99
N ILE A 46 10.25 -0.21 7.11
CA ILE A 46 11.25 -0.11 6.05
C ILE A 46 10.83 -0.72 4.70
N GLY A 47 10.01 -1.77 4.72
CA GLY A 47 9.48 -2.42 3.53
C GLY A 47 8.50 -1.57 2.72
N HIS A 48 7.92 -0.50 3.30
CA HIS A 48 6.80 0.26 2.75
C HIS A 48 7.20 1.62 2.18
N TYR A 49 8.38 2.15 2.56
CA TYR A 49 8.82 3.49 2.12
C TYR A 49 10.28 3.54 1.67
N SER A 50 11.09 2.51 1.92
CA SER A 50 12.52 2.53 1.60
C SER A 50 12.81 2.70 0.12
N GLY A 51 11.89 2.30 -0.76
CA GLY A 51 12.02 2.51 -2.19
C GLY A 51 12.11 3.98 -2.61
N LEU A 52 11.69 4.93 -1.77
CA LEU A 52 11.87 6.35 -2.03
C LEU A 52 13.34 6.72 -2.28
N MET A 53 14.30 5.97 -1.72
CA MET A 53 15.74 6.19 -1.95
C MET A 53 16.12 6.19 -3.43
N TYR A 54 15.42 5.40 -4.26
CA TYR A 54 15.68 5.33 -5.71
C TYR A 54 15.28 6.60 -6.47
N LEU A 55 14.52 7.51 -5.85
CA LEU A 55 14.18 8.81 -6.42
C LEU A 55 15.30 9.84 -6.24
N GLY A 56 16.30 9.53 -5.40
CA GLY A 56 17.41 10.40 -5.06
C GLY A 56 18.30 10.78 -6.24
N LYS A 57 19.16 11.79 -6.00
CA LYS A 57 20.05 12.38 -7.00
C LYS A 57 21.01 11.35 -7.63
N GLU A 58 21.52 10.42 -6.83
CA GLU A 58 22.51 9.42 -7.23
C GLU A 58 21.87 8.19 -7.95
N ALA A 59 20.52 8.15 -7.99
CA ALA A 59 19.77 7.09 -8.68
C ALA A 59 18.95 7.69 -9.84
N ALA A 60 17.64 7.84 -9.69
CA ALA A 60 16.79 8.36 -10.76
C ALA A 60 16.85 9.90 -10.91
N ASN A 61 17.38 10.61 -9.92
CA ASN A 61 17.38 12.09 -9.87
C ASN A 61 16.01 12.67 -10.22
N ALA A 62 14.98 12.08 -9.64
CA ALA A 62 13.58 12.46 -9.86
C ALA A 62 13.35 13.95 -9.54
N LYS A 63 12.30 14.53 -10.10
CA LYS A 63 11.97 15.93 -9.91
C LYS A 63 10.54 16.07 -9.37
N ASN A 64 10.44 16.50 -8.09
CA ASN A 64 9.18 16.82 -7.42
C ASN A 64 8.10 15.73 -7.54
N VAL A 65 8.50 14.43 -7.44
CA VAL A 65 7.50 13.35 -7.38
C VAL A 65 6.66 13.56 -6.13
N ASN A 66 5.34 13.67 -6.29
CA ASN A 66 4.46 13.94 -5.17
C ASN A 66 4.33 12.70 -4.27
N VAL A 67 4.56 12.86 -2.97
CA VAL A 67 4.42 11.79 -1.96
C VAL A 67 3.36 12.21 -0.96
N PHE A 68 2.27 11.47 -0.94
CA PHE A 68 1.15 11.66 -0.02
C PHE A 68 1.44 10.90 1.28
N ALA A 69 1.45 11.62 2.39
CA ALA A 69 1.82 11.05 3.69
C ALA A 69 0.98 11.64 4.82
N MET A 70 0.63 10.80 5.80
CA MET A 70 0.01 11.24 7.05
C MET A 70 0.95 12.18 7.83
N PRO A 71 0.45 13.01 8.76
CA PRO A 71 1.24 14.06 9.43
C PRO A 71 2.55 13.58 10.05
N ARG A 72 2.52 12.46 10.82
CA ARG A 72 3.75 11.93 11.45
C ARG A 72 4.68 11.33 10.41
N MET A 73 4.15 10.63 9.39
CA MET A 73 4.94 10.10 8.29
C MET A 73 5.62 11.22 7.50
N LYS A 74 4.90 12.31 7.21
CA LYS A 74 5.47 13.50 6.56
C LYS A 74 6.61 14.09 7.38
N LYS A 75 6.37 14.34 8.66
CA LYS A 75 7.40 14.84 9.60
C LYS A 75 8.61 13.91 9.66
N TYR A 76 8.38 12.59 9.70
CA TYR A 76 9.45 11.60 9.71
C TYR A 76 10.36 11.76 8.48
N LEU A 77 9.81 11.88 7.29
CA LEU A 77 10.57 12.05 6.05
C LEU A 77 11.30 13.41 6.00
N GLU A 78 10.72 14.47 6.56
CA GLU A 78 11.32 15.81 6.59
C GLU A 78 12.51 15.92 7.55
N THR A 79 12.51 15.13 8.63
CA THR A 79 13.46 15.32 9.74
C THR A 79 14.53 14.23 9.85
N ASN A 80 14.40 13.13 9.10
CA ASN A 80 15.35 12.02 9.18
C ASN A 80 16.14 11.84 7.87
N GLY A 81 17.48 11.78 7.98
CA GLY A 81 18.32 11.36 6.87
C GLY A 81 18.18 9.85 6.59
N PRO A 82 18.32 9.41 5.33
CA PRO A 82 18.59 10.24 4.14
C PRO A 82 17.33 10.84 3.49
N TRP A 83 16.13 10.57 4.02
CA TRP A 83 14.84 10.97 3.42
C TRP A 83 14.69 12.48 3.30
N SER A 84 15.12 13.23 4.32
CA SER A 84 15.11 14.69 4.31
C SER A 84 15.91 15.29 3.15
N GLN A 85 16.95 14.59 2.69
CA GLN A 85 17.73 15.01 1.53
C GLN A 85 16.90 14.94 0.24
N LEU A 86 16.01 13.95 0.09
CA LEU A 86 15.11 13.86 -1.06
C LEU A 86 14.17 15.07 -1.13
N VAL A 87 13.71 15.55 0.03
CA VAL A 87 12.85 16.75 0.14
C VAL A 87 13.65 17.99 -0.19
N THR A 88 14.81 18.17 0.43
CA THR A 88 15.68 19.32 0.23
C THR A 88 16.15 19.46 -1.23
N ASN A 89 16.49 18.34 -1.86
CA ASN A 89 16.93 18.28 -3.26
C ASN A 89 15.74 18.36 -4.26
N LYS A 90 14.51 18.45 -3.76
CA LYS A 90 13.30 18.43 -4.59
C LYS A 90 13.18 17.20 -5.49
N ASN A 91 13.71 16.08 -5.05
CA ASN A 91 13.46 14.79 -5.70
C ASN A 91 12.01 14.37 -5.46
N ILE A 92 11.52 14.61 -4.25
CA ILE A 92 10.12 14.44 -3.86
C ILE A 92 9.52 15.75 -3.33
N SER A 93 8.21 15.86 -3.41
CA SER A 93 7.42 16.89 -2.72
C SER A 93 6.40 16.20 -1.81
N LEU A 94 6.29 16.64 -0.55
CA LEU A 94 5.42 16.00 0.43
C LEU A 94 4.07 16.71 0.52
N THR A 95 3.00 15.99 0.21
CA THR A 95 1.62 16.42 0.43
C THR A 95 1.07 15.76 1.67
N GLN A 96 0.74 16.54 2.69
CA GLN A 96 0.07 16.01 3.88
C GLN A 96 -1.36 15.60 3.54
N ILE A 97 -1.75 14.44 4.04
CA ILE A 97 -3.12 13.91 3.95
C ILE A 97 -3.66 13.66 5.35
N GLU A 98 -4.99 13.63 5.48
CA GLU A 98 -5.68 13.45 6.75
C GLU A 98 -6.62 12.25 6.70
N LYS A 99 -6.77 11.56 7.84
CA LYS A 99 -7.67 10.41 7.93
C LYS A 99 -9.10 10.76 7.49
N GLU A 100 -9.72 9.84 6.76
CA GLU A 100 -11.10 9.95 6.22
C GLU A 100 -11.32 11.17 5.31
N GLN A 101 -10.27 11.89 4.93
CA GLN A 101 -10.35 12.97 3.95
C GLN A 101 -10.01 12.44 2.55
N SER A 102 -10.96 12.57 1.63
CA SER A 102 -10.77 12.12 0.26
C SER A 102 -9.88 13.05 -0.54
N ILE A 103 -8.91 12.49 -1.25
CA ILE A 103 -8.01 13.18 -2.17
C ILE A 103 -8.46 12.87 -3.60
N PHE A 104 -8.89 13.90 -4.32
CA PHE A 104 -9.22 13.78 -5.73
C PHE A 104 -7.95 13.89 -6.57
N LEU A 105 -7.57 12.79 -7.21
CA LEU A 105 -6.37 12.69 -8.04
C LEU A 105 -6.65 13.05 -9.49
N THR A 106 -7.83 12.70 -9.95
CA THR A 106 -8.44 13.08 -11.21
C THR A 106 -9.97 13.15 -11.00
N PRO A 107 -10.76 13.65 -11.95
CA PRO A 107 -12.21 13.53 -11.86
C PRO A 107 -12.72 12.09 -11.73
N ASN A 108 -11.92 11.10 -12.15
CA ASN A 108 -12.29 9.68 -12.13
C ASN A 108 -11.66 8.89 -10.98
N LEU A 109 -10.65 9.45 -10.29
CA LEU A 109 -9.86 8.69 -9.33
C LEU A 109 -9.75 9.44 -8.00
N MET A 110 -10.10 8.77 -6.92
CA MET A 110 -10.06 9.30 -5.57
C MET A 110 -9.43 8.28 -4.63
N ALA A 111 -8.62 8.76 -3.68
CA ALA A 111 -8.06 7.96 -2.60
C ALA A 111 -8.47 8.55 -1.24
N THR A 112 -8.88 7.69 -0.32
CA THR A 112 -9.26 8.08 1.05
C THR A 112 -8.47 7.24 2.04
N PRO A 113 -7.56 7.84 2.82
CA PRO A 113 -6.84 7.14 3.89
C PRO A 113 -7.75 6.90 5.09
N PHE A 114 -7.57 5.78 5.78
CA PHE A 114 -8.20 5.49 7.06
C PHE A 114 -7.20 4.79 7.97
N LEU A 115 -7.30 5.05 9.28
CA LEU A 115 -6.40 4.44 10.26
C LEU A 115 -6.67 2.94 10.40
N VAL A 116 -5.60 2.18 10.55
CA VAL A 116 -5.61 0.78 10.96
C VAL A 116 -4.69 0.58 12.14
N PRO A 117 -5.00 -0.31 13.10
CA PRO A 117 -4.10 -0.62 14.20
C PRO A 117 -2.84 -1.31 13.67
N HIS A 118 -1.69 -0.84 14.08
CA HIS A 118 -0.40 -1.48 13.82
C HIS A 118 0.64 -0.94 14.81
N ARG A 119 1.93 -1.21 14.57
CA ARG A 119 3.03 -0.64 15.37
C ARG A 119 3.35 0.76 14.84
N ASP A 120 2.88 1.77 15.55
CA ASP A 120 2.98 3.17 15.14
C ASP A 120 4.22 3.86 15.76
N GLU A 121 5.40 3.24 15.68
CA GLU A 121 6.61 3.78 16.32
C GLU A 121 6.97 5.15 15.76
N TYR A 122 6.95 5.32 14.44
CA TYR A 122 7.41 6.54 13.76
C TYR A 122 6.32 7.31 13.04
N SER A 123 5.25 6.64 12.64
CA SER A 123 4.14 7.24 11.89
C SER A 123 2.81 6.64 12.28
N GLU A 124 1.73 7.23 11.82
CA GLU A 124 0.44 6.55 11.73
C GLU A 124 0.54 5.39 10.76
N THR A 125 -0.33 4.38 10.92
CA THR A 125 -0.55 3.34 9.91
C THR A 125 -1.93 3.51 9.30
N VAL A 126 -1.98 3.57 7.96
CA VAL A 126 -3.22 3.73 7.20
C VAL A 126 -3.39 2.67 6.13
N GLY A 127 -4.65 2.29 5.89
CA GLY A 127 -5.09 1.71 4.65
C GLY A 127 -5.70 2.77 3.74
N TYR A 128 -6.03 2.39 2.50
CA TYR A 128 -6.67 3.28 1.53
C TYR A 128 -7.90 2.65 0.93
N ARG A 129 -8.96 3.46 0.79
CA ARG A 129 -10.06 3.18 -0.14
C ARG A 129 -9.80 3.96 -1.42
N ILE A 130 -9.65 3.23 -2.52
CA ILE A 130 -9.32 3.78 -3.84
C ILE A 130 -10.56 3.61 -4.71
N LYS A 131 -11.15 4.74 -5.10
CA LYS A 131 -12.37 4.75 -5.90
C LYS A 131 -12.06 5.26 -7.31
N GLY A 132 -12.34 4.41 -8.28
CA GLY A 132 -12.37 4.78 -9.68
C GLY A 132 -13.80 5.04 -10.18
N PRO A 133 -14.02 5.21 -11.49
CA PRO A 133 -15.34 5.52 -12.03
C PRO A 133 -16.35 4.39 -11.82
N ASN A 134 -15.92 3.13 -11.88
CA ASN A 134 -16.80 1.97 -11.83
C ASN A 134 -16.51 0.99 -10.71
N LYS A 135 -15.32 1.07 -10.10
CA LYS A 135 -14.81 0.10 -9.14
C LYS A 135 -14.17 0.77 -7.94
N THR A 136 -14.27 0.12 -6.80
CA THR A 136 -13.63 0.55 -5.56
C THR A 136 -12.73 -0.56 -5.04
N ALA A 137 -11.51 -0.20 -4.64
CA ALA A 137 -10.57 -1.11 -4.00
C ALA A 137 -10.30 -0.69 -2.55
N LEU A 138 -10.18 -1.68 -1.68
CA LEU A 138 -9.65 -1.56 -0.34
C LEU A 138 -8.19 -2.04 -0.35
N PHE A 139 -7.28 -1.27 0.23
CA PHE A 139 -5.86 -1.59 0.30
C PHE A 139 -5.36 -1.49 1.74
N ILE A 140 -5.06 -2.61 2.36
CA ILE A 140 -4.56 -2.74 3.73
C ILE A 140 -3.36 -3.70 3.70
N PRO A 141 -2.15 -3.20 3.38
CA PRO A 141 -0.96 -4.05 3.24
C PRO A 141 -0.42 -4.55 4.58
N ASP A 142 -0.56 -3.76 5.64
CA ASP A 142 -0.20 -4.12 7.01
C ASP A 142 -1.29 -3.67 7.98
N ILE A 143 -1.61 -4.54 8.93
CA ILE A 143 -2.54 -4.27 10.03
C ILE A 143 -2.20 -5.23 11.19
N ASP A 144 -2.48 -4.85 12.42
CA ASP A 144 -2.52 -5.77 13.56
C ASP A 144 -3.75 -6.71 13.44
N LYS A 145 -4.01 -7.54 14.41
CA LYS A 145 -5.16 -8.46 14.40
C LYS A 145 -6.48 -7.73 14.10
N TRP A 146 -7.32 -8.32 13.25
CA TRP A 146 -8.60 -7.72 12.84
C TRP A 146 -9.50 -7.29 14.00
N ASN A 147 -9.44 -8.00 15.12
CA ASN A 147 -10.23 -7.68 16.31
C ASN A 147 -9.74 -6.44 17.09
N LYS A 148 -8.59 -5.90 16.75
CA LYS A 148 -8.07 -4.63 17.31
C LYS A 148 -8.51 -3.42 16.48
N TRP A 149 -9.05 -3.65 15.28
CA TRP A 149 -9.56 -2.57 14.46
C TRP A 149 -10.97 -2.18 14.91
N ASP A 150 -11.28 -0.89 14.94
CA ASP A 150 -12.59 -0.34 15.30
C ASP A 150 -13.66 -0.57 14.23
N LYS A 151 -13.27 -1.09 13.05
CA LYS A 151 -14.16 -1.46 11.94
C LYS A 151 -14.14 -2.97 11.72
N SER A 152 -15.23 -3.50 11.16
CA SER A 152 -15.29 -4.89 10.75
C SER A 152 -14.73 -5.05 9.34
N ILE A 153 -13.66 -5.81 9.18
CA ILE A 153 -13.12 -6.13 7.84
C ILE A 153 -14.15 -6.83 6.96
N VAL A 154 -15.00 -7.68 7.54
CA VAL A 154 -16.09 -8.36 6.82
C VAL A 154 -17.06 -7.35 6.21
N GLU A 155 -17.43 -6.31 6.97
CA GLU A 155 -18.31 -5.26 6.46
C GLU A 155 -17.60 -4.32 5.48
N GLU A 156 -16.30 -4.08 5.63
CA GLU A 156 -15.55 -3.27 4.66
C GLU A 156 -15.37 -3.99 3.30
N ILE A 157 -15.19 -5.33 3.30
CA ILE A 157 -15.13 -6.13 2.07
C ILE A 157 -16.43 -6.01 1.26
N LYS A 158 -17.58 -6.01 1.92
CA LYS A 158 -18.88 -5.87 1.23
C LYS A 158 -19.04 -4.54 0.48
N LYS A 159 -18.35 -3.49 0.92
CA LYS A 159 -18.47 -2.13 0.36
C LYS A 159 -17.58 -1.87 -0.86
N VAL A 160 -16.74 -2.84 -1.25
CA VAL A 160 -15.74 -2.67 -2.32
C VAL A 160 -15.86 -3.77 -3.36
N ASP A 161 -15.19 -3.58 -4.49
CA ASP A 161 -15.08 -4.59 -5.56
C ASP A 161 -13.83 -5.46 -5.41
N TYR A 162 -12.78 -4.92 -4.80
CA TYR A 162 -11.51 -5.60 -4.54
C TYR A 162 -11.00 -5.26 -3.15
N ALA A 163 -10.48 -6.25 -2.43
CA ALA A 163 -9.88 -6.06 -1.11
C ALA A 163 -8.47 -6.67 -1.10
N PHE A 164 -7.46 -5.81 -1.17
CA PHE A 164 -6.05 -6.18 -1.06
C PHE A 164 -5.67 -6.14 0.41
N LEU A 165 -5.41 -7.31 1.00
CA LEU A 165 -5.29 -7.48 2.44
C LEU A 165 -3.96 -8.12 2.83
N ASP A 166 -3.47 -7.76 4.00
CA ASP A 166 -2.26 -8.27 4.63
C ASP A 166 -2.19 -9.81 4.62
N ALA A 167 -1.10 -10.33 4.08
CA ALA A 167 -0.75 -11.74 4.06
C ALA A 167 0.72 -11.95 4.42
N THR A 168 1.25 -11.16 5.36
CA THR A 168 2.64 -11.22 5.80
C THR A 168 3.01 -12.62 6.30
N PHE A 169 2.10 -13.30 6.99
CA PHE A 169 2.27 -14.67 7.46
C PHE A 169 1.05 -15.53 7.12
N TYR A 170 1.30 -16.73 6.60
CA TYR A 170 0.23 -17.70 6.36
C TYR A 170 -0.31 -18.26 7.67
N SER A 171 0.59 -18.67 8.57
CA SER A 171 0.26 -19.27 9.88
C SER A 171 1.38 -19.07 10.90
N GLY A 172 1.09 -19.33 12.16
CA GLY A 172 2.08 -19.27 13.24
C GLY A 172 3.27 -20.24 13.09
N LYS A 173 3.19 -21.23 12.21
CA LYS A 173 4.27 -22.19 11.96
C LYS A 173 5.49 -21.57 11.26
N GLU A 174 5.30 -20.43 10.57
CA GLU A 174 6.36 -19.72 9.85
C GLU A 174 7.25 -18.87 10.77
N ILE A 175 6.82 -18.68 12.02
CA ILE A 175 7.42 -17.71 12.94
C ILE A 175 8.51 -18.37 13.82
N ASN A 176 8.75 -19.66 13.66
CA ASN A 176 9.69 -20.44 14.48
C ASN A 176 9.37 -20.29 15.99
N ASN A 177 10.36 -19.94 16.81
CA ASN A 177 10.24 -19.87 18.28
C ASN A 177 9.74 -18.51 18.81
N ARG A 178 9.17 -17.64 17.99
CA ARG A 178 8.60 -16.36 18.48
C ARG A 178 7.22 -16.58 19.08
N ASP A 179 6.91 -15.79 20.08
CA ASP A 179 5.56 -15.75 20.64
C ASP A 179 4.56 -15.21 19.61
N ILE A 180 3.63 -16.07 19.21
CA ILE A 180 2.60 -15.77 18.21
C ILE A 180 1.74 -14.56 18.61
N SER A 181 1.51 -14.37 19.92
CA SER A 181 0.71 -13.26 20.43
C SER A 181 1.34 -11.88 20.19
N GLN A 182 2.66 -11.84 19.97
CA GLN A 182 3.41 -10.62 19.70
C GLN A 182 3.50 -10.26 18.22
N ILE A 183 2.95 -11.09 17.33
CA ILE A 183 2.98 -10.83 15.89
C ILE A 183 1.84 -9.89 15.52
N PRO A 184 2.15 -8.64 15.12
CA PRO A 184 1.14 -7.62 14.84
C PRO A 184 0.63 -7.73 13.39
N HIS A 185 0.24 -8.93 12.98
CA HIS A 185 -0.36 -9.24 11.68
C HIS A 185 -1.41 -10.33 11.84
N PRO A 186 -2.56 -10.25 11.15
CA PRO A 186 -3.46 -11.38 11.07
C PRO A 186 -2.81 -12.49 10.23
N PHE A 187 -2.92 -13.74 10.67
CA PHE A 187 -2.52 -14.83 9.79
C PHE A 187 -3.55 -15.04 8.68
N VAL A 188 -3.09 -15.46 7.51
CA VAL A 188 -4.00 -15.77 6.40
C VAL A 188 -5.07 -16.78 6.84
N ILE A 189 -4.70 -17.81 7.62
CA ILE A 189 -5.66 -18.80 8.13
C ILE A 189 -6.70 -18.18 9.07
N GLU A 190 -6.35 -17.18 9.90
CA GLU A 190 -7.29 -16.44 10.74
C GLU A 190 -8.27 -15.63 9.90
N SER A 191 -7.75 -14.93 8.89
CA SER A 191 -8.55 -14.16 7.94
C SER A 191 -9.51 -15.06 7.16
N LEU A 192 -9.03 -16.20 6.66
CA LEU A 192 -9.87 -17.17 5.94
C LEU A 192 -11.00 -17.74 6.81
N GLU A 193 -10.73 -17.99 8.08
CA GLU A 193 -11.76 -18.46 9.03
C GLU A 193 -12.84 -17.39 9.23
N MET A 194 -12.42 -16.14 9.45
CA MET A 194 -13.34 -15.01 9.60
C MET A 194 -14.19 -14.79 8.35
N PHE A 195 -13.61 -14.95 7.16
CA PHE A 195 -14.26 -14.72 5.87
C PHE A 195 -15.21 -15.86 5.46
N LYS A 196 -15.30 -16.96 6.22
CA LYS A 196 -16.35 -17.99 6.02
C LYS A 196 -17.77 -17.43 6.18
N THR A 197 -17.93 -16.34 6.92
CA THR A 197 -19.20 -15.63 7.10
C THR A 197 -19.65 -14.86 5.85
N LEU A 198 -18.73 -14.60 4.91
CA LEU A 198 -19.02 -13.98 3.61
C LEU A 198 -19.56 -15.03 2.63
N ASP A 199 -20.41 -14.61 1.71
CA ASP A 199 -20.80 -15.47 0.59
C ASP A 199 -19.65 -15.68 -0.41
N SER A 200 -19.89 -16.51 -1.43
CA SER A 200 -18.85 -16.86 -2.41
C SER A 200 -18.45 -15.68 -3.32
N ILE A 201 -19.37 -14.73 -3.56
CA ILE A 201 -19.11 -13.55 -4.40
C ILE A 201 -18.22 -12.59 -3.63
N GLU A 202 -18.56 -12.33 -2.37
CA GLU A 202 -17.77 -11.46 -1.49
C GLU A 202 -16.35 -12.00 -1.24
N ARG A 203 -16.21 -13.30 -1.01
CA ARG A 203 -14.88 -13.92 -0.83
C ARG A 203 -13.98 -13.78 -2.04
N LYS A 204 -14.51 -13.78 -3.26
CA LYS A 204 -13.72 -13.59 -4.50
C LYS A 204 -13.12 -12.21 -4.65
N LYS A 205 -13.60 -11.22 -3.91
CA LYS A 205 -13.03 -9.87 -3.87
C LYS A 205 -11.71 -9.79 -3.14
N VAL A 206 -11.41 -10.77 -2.26
CA VAL A 206 -10.22 -10.76 -1.40
C VAL A 206 -9.00 -11.23 -2.18
N ILE A 207 -7.95 -10.41 -2.12
CA ILE A 207 -6.63 -10.67 -2.69
C ILE A 207 -5.62 -10.48 -1.57
N PHE A 208 -4.97 -11.56 -1.18
CA PHE A 208 -3.92 -11.51 -0.17
C PHE A 208 -2.62 -10.99 -0.78
N ILE A 209 -2.01 -10.00 -0.12
CA ILE A 209 -0.77 -9.35 -0.55
C ILE A 209 0.26 -9.37 0.57
N THR A 210 1.53 -9.41 0.20
CA THR A 210 2.64 -9.18 1.13
C THR A 210 3.67 -8.26 0.49
N THR A 211 4.23 -7.36 1.28
CA THR A 211 5.28 -6.44 0.84
C THR A 211 6.67 -7.00 1.07
N ILE A 212 6.81 -8.02 1.90
CA ILE A 212 8.09 -8.63 2.26
C ILE A 212 8.18 -10.02 1.64
N LYS A 213 9.14 -10.21 0.72
CA LYS A 213 9.54 -11.52 0.25
C LYS A 213 10.35 -12.22 1.35
N VAL A 214 9.72 -13.08 2.13
CA VAL A 214 10.46 -13.95 3.04
C VAL A 214 11.27 -14.92 2.19
N LEU A 215 12.60 -14.88 2.35
CA LEU A 215 13.55 -15.78 1.69
C LEU A 215 13.46 -17.21 2.27
N TYR A 216 12.27 -17.83 2.23
CA TYR A 216 12.12 -19.23 2.58
C TYR A 216 11.40 -19.97 1.47
N THR A 217 12.13 -20.93 0.94
CA THR A 217 11.68 -21.94 0.01
C THR A 217 10.63 -22.85 0.65
N SER A 218 9.37 -22.54 0.47
CA SER A 218 8.32 -23.56 0.41
C SER A 218 7.23 -23.06 -0.53
N THR A 219 6.86 -23.94 -1.41
CA THR A 219 6.05 -23.81 -2.60
C THR A 219 4.63 -23.32 -2.29
N ILE A 220 4.47 -22.02 -2.04
CA ILE A 220 3.21 -21.33 -2.26
C ILE A 220 3.58 -20.07 -3.05
N MET A 221 3.52 -20.20 -4.38
CA MET A 221 3.65 -19.08 -5.28
C MET A 221 2.43 -18.17 -5.12
N CYS A 222 2.51 -17.19 -4.22
CA CYS A 222 1.85 -15.92 -4.48
C CYS A 222 2.78 -15.14 -5.39
N SER A 223 2.53 -15.23 -6.67
CA SER A 223 3.21 -14.44 -7.69
C SER A 223 3.06 -12.97 -7.32
N PHE A 224 4.19 -12.28 -7.18
CA PHE A 224 4.22 -10.84 -7.15
C PHE A 224 3.76 -10.30 -8.51
N PHE A 225 2.48 -10.15 -8.66
CA PHE A 225 1.95 -9.30 -9.69
C PHE A 225 1.79 -7.91 -9.08
N SER A 226 2.46 -6.94 -9.70
CA SER A 226 2.02 -5.56 -9.70
C SER A 226 0.56 -5.58 -10.17
N PHE A 227 -0.38 -5.65 -9.23
CA PHE A 227 -1.80 -5.58 -9.58
C PHE A 227 -2.09 -4.14 -9.97
N ILE A 228 -2.11 -3.93 -11.26
CA ILE A 228 -2.61 -2.71 -11.86
C ILE A 228 -4.12 -2.85 -11.85
N CYS A 229 -4.74 -2.16 -10.91
CA CYS A 229 -6.18 -2.01 -10.91
C CYS A 229 -6.56 -1.20 -12.14
N HIS A 230 -6.94 -1.87 -13.24
CA HIS A 230 -7.63 -1.23 -14.34
C HIS A 230 -9.01 -0.86 -13.83
N VAL A 231 -9.14 0.39 -13.47
CA VAL A 231 -10.43 0.99 -13.15
C VAL A 231 -10.95 1.56 -14.47
N SER A 232 -11.40 0.65 -15.34
CA SER A 232 -12.15 1.00 -16.54
C SER A 232 -13.65 1.00 -16.28
#